data_0ca08cb831236f16c7a30abfcdc461a5
#
_entry.id   0ca08cb831236f16c7a30abfcdc461a5
#
_cell.length_a   1.000
_cell.length_b   1.000
_cell.length_c   1.000
_cell.angle_alpha   90.00
_cell.angle_beta   90.00
_cell.angle_gamma   90.00
#
_symmetry.space_group_name_H-M   'P 1'
#
loop_
_entity.id
_entity.type
_entity.pdbx_description
1 polymer ?
#
loop_
_entity_poly.entity_id
_entity_poly.type
_entity_poly.pdbx_seq_one_letter_code
_entity_poly.pdbx_strand_id
1 'polypeptide(L)'
;MEGVLVTGTAQAGLVGECARCLEPIEDSVQVDLQELFVYDAEPGESAAEDPEVSMLEDDLVDLEPLLRDAVVLALPFQPLCRPDCPGLCVECGARLADDPDHRHEEAVDPRWAALQQLQAQKDPRTDQHDPQHDPQHASGRARGLTEE
;
A
#
# COMPACT_ATOMS: atom_id res chain seq x y z
N MET A 1 8.38 -38.27 -16.28
CA MET A 1 7.14 -37.87 -15.60
C MET A 1 6.07 -37.61 -16.65
N GLU A 2 4.96 -38.29 -16.52
CA GLU A 2 3.77 -38.00 -17.33
C GLU A 2 2.81 -37.22 -16.48
N GLY A 3 2.14 -36.22 -17.03
CA GLY A 3 1.25 -35.34 -16.26
C GLY A 3 0.37 -34.49 -17.15
N VAL A 4 -0.53 -33.74 -16.53
CA VAL A 4 -1.46 -32.82 -17.18
C VAL A 4 -1.13 -31.40 -16.76
N LEU A 5 -0.84 -30.54 -17.73
CA LEU A 5 -0.68 -29.10 -17.49
C LEU A 5 -2.06 -28.44 -17.49
N VAL A 6 -2.43 -27.87 -16.36
CA VAL A 6 -3.66 -27.08 -16.20
C VAL A 6 -3.29 -25.60 -16.30
N THR A 7 -3.97 -24.87 -17.20
CA THR A 7 -3.83 -23.41 -17.34
C THR A 7 -5.20 -22.76 -17.40
N GLY A 8 -5.34 -21.60 -16.80
CA GLY A 8 -6.61 -20.88 -16.83
C GLY A 8 -6.54 -19.57 -16.08
N THR A 9 -7.67 -18.89 -16.03
CA THR A 9 -7.87 -17.69 -15.22
C THR A 9 -9.08 -17.88 -14.30
N ALA A 10 -8.95 -17.40 -13.08
CA ALA A 10 -10.07 -17.38 -12.14
C ALA A 10 -10.34 -15.94 -11.68
N GLN A 11 -11.60 -15.64 -11.43
CA GLN A 11 -12.03 -14.37 -10.88
C GLN A 11 -12.89 -14.60 -9.65
N ALA A 12 -12.62 -13.85 -8.58
CA ALA A 12 -13.37 -13.90 -7.34
C ALA A 12 -13.76 -12.49 -6.87
N GLY A 13 -14.96 -12.35 -6.33
CA GLY A 13 -15.40 -11.14 -5.63
C GLY A 13 -14.77 -11.10 -4.24
N LEU A 14 -14.31 -9.92 -3.84
CA LEU A 14 -13.76 -9.66 -2.51
C LEU A 14 -14.68 -8.73 -1.74
N VAL A 15 -14.89 -9.06 -0.47
CA VAL A 15 -15.58 -8.19 0.48
C VAL A 15 -14.67 -8.01 1.69
N GLY A 16 -14.42 -6.79 2.08
CA GLY A 16 -13.53 -6.48 3.19
C GLY A 16 -13.80 -5.10 3.77
N GLU A 17 -12.85 -4.62 4.55
CA GLU A 17 -12.91 -3.30 5.16
C GLU A 17 -11.62 -2.52 4.85
N CYS A 18 -11.75 -1.21 4.70
CA CYS A 18 -10.60 -0.32 4.52
C CYS A 18 -9.68 -0.39 5.74
N ALA A 19 -8.40 -0.65 5.52
CA ALA A 19 -7.40 -0.73 6.60
C ALA A 19 -7.22 0.59 7.37
N ARG A 20 -7.71 1.73 6.84
CA ARG A 20 -7.58 3.05 7.48
C ARG A 20 -8.87 3.55 8.12
N CYS A 21 -10.02 3.40 7.47
CA CYS A 21 -11.27 3.99 7.95
C CYS A 21 -12.37 2.99 8.28
N LEU A 22 -12.10 1.69 8.12
CA LEU A 22 -13.00 0.57 8.38
C LEU A 22 -14.29 0.60 7.54
N GLU A 23 -14.30 1.37 6.45
CA GLU A 23 -15.40 1.37 5.51
C GLU A 23 -15.45 0.06 4.73
N PRO A 24 -16.63 -0.53 4.52
CA PRO A 24 -16.74 -1.72 3.69
C PRO A 24 -16.24 -1.44 2.26
N ILE A 25 -15.52 -2.40 1.70
CA ILE A 25 -14.98 -2.39 0.34
C ILE A 25 -15.48 -3.62 -0.38
N GLU A 26 -15.96 -3.44 -1.59
CA GLU A 26 -16.20 -4.51 -2.55
C GLU A 26 -15.22 -4.35 -3.71
N ASP A 27 -14.52 -5.43 -4.03
CA ASP A 27 -13.51 -5.47 -5.09
C ASP A 27 -13.54 -6.82 -5.79
N SER A 28 -12.71 -7.02 -6.78
CA SER A 28 -12.55 -8.31 -7.46
C SER A 28 -11.09 -8.59 -7.72
N VAL A 29 -10.70 -9.84 -7.59
CA VAL A 29 -9.38 -10.31 -7.94
C VAL A 29 -9.48 -11.26 -9.13
N GLN A 30 -8.56 -11.12 -10.06
CA GLN A 30 -8.35 -12.06 -11.15
C GLN A 30 -6.94 -12.64 -11.02
N VAL A 31 -6.85 -13.96 -11.11
CA VAL A 31 -5.59 -14.69 -11.01
C VAL A 31 -5.42 -15.61 -12.20
N ASP A 32 -4.19 -15.72 -12.67
CA ASP A 32 -3.81 -16.67 -13.69
C ASP A 32 -3.25 -17.94 -13.02
N LEU A 33 -3.72 -19.08 -13.47
CA LEU A 33 -3.37 -20.39 -12.93
C LEU A 33 -2.52 -21.14 -13.95
N GLN A 34 -1.46 -21.75 -13.48
CA GLN A 34 -0.66 -22.68 -14.27
C GLN A 34 0.00 -23.67 -13.33
N GLU A 35 -0.40 -24.94 -13.43
CA GLU A 35 0.10 -26.01 -12.58
C GLU A 35 0.22 -27.32 -13.37
N LEU A 36 1.27 -28.08 -13.09
CA LEU A 36 1.48 -29.40 -13.64
C LEU A 36 1.07 -30.46 -12.62
N PHE A 37 0.01 -31.20 -12.93
CA PHE A 37 -0.41 -32.35 -12.14
C PHE A 37 0.19 -33.61 -12.71
N VAL A 38 0.88 -34.40 -11.90
CA VAL A 38 1.51 -35.63 -12.30
C VAL A 38 0.63 -36.84 -11.95
N TYR A 39 0.70 -37.89 -12.76
CA TYR A 39 0.10 -39.17 -12.43
C TYR A 39 0.84 -39.80 -11.25
N ASP A 40 0.15 -40.68 -10.50
CA ASP A 40 0.76 -41.41 -9.39
C ASP A 40 2.12 -41.95 -9.79
N ALA A 41 3.14 -41.56 -9.08
CA ALA A 41 4.47 -42.11 -9.25
C ALA A 41 4.49 -43.51 -8.65
N GLU A 42 5.20 -44.43 -9.34
CA GLU A 42 5.46 -45.77 -8.82
C GLU A 42 6.12 -45.68 -7.41
N PRO A 43 5.82 -46.59 -6.47
CA PRO A 43 6.42 -46.61 -5.16
C PRO A 43 7.95 -46.56 -5.22
N GLY A 44 8.56 -45.45 -4.78
CA GLY A 44 10.00 -45.21 -4.81
C GLY A 44 10.46 -44.14 -5.81
N GLU A 45 9.58 -43.55 -6.59
CA GLU A 45 9.92 -42.32 -7.34
C GLU A 45 9.83 -41.06 -6.44
N SER A 46 10.83 -40.18 -6.54
CA SER A 46 10.97 -38.98 -5.67
C SER A 46 9.81 -38.00 -5.78
N ALA A 47 9.01 -38.06 -6.83
CA ALA A 47 7.88 -37.14 -7.02
C ALA A 47 6.74 -37.36 -6.03
N ALA A 48 6.56 -38.60 -5.52
CA ALA A 48 5.51 -38.91 -4.54
C ALA A 48 5.83 -38.38 -3.12
N GLU A 49 7.09 -38.03 -2.85
CA GLU A 49 7.55 -37.55 -1.55
C GLU A 49 7.73 -36.02 -1.51
N ASP A 50 7.58 -35.34 -2.66
CA ASP A 50 7.74 -33.90 -2.75
C ASP A 50 6.39 -33.19 -2.51
N PRO A 51 6.23 -32.46 -1.40
CA PRO A 51 4.99 -31.76 -1.08
C PRO A 51 4.66 -30.62 -2.07
N GLU A 52 5.61 -30.23 -2.92
CA GLU A 52 5.40 -29.16 -3.92
C GLU A 52 4.84 -29.71 -5.24
N VAL A 53 4.75 -31.04 -5.41
CA VAL A 53 4.22 -31.67 -6.62
C VAL A 53 2.75 -31.99 -6.47
N SER A 54 1.92 -31.39 -7.31
CA SER A 54 0.49 -31.65 -7.38
C SER A 54 0.23 -32.98 -8.09
N MET A 55 -0.55 -33.85 -7.50
CA MET A 55 -0.84 -35.19 -8.03
C MET A 55 -2.30 -35.30 -8.49
N LEU A 56 -2.54 -36.14 -9.51
CA LEU A 56 -3.89 -36.53 -9.88
C LEU A 56 -4.37 -37.65 -8.92
N GLU A 57 -5.61 -37.56 -8.48
CA GLU A 57 -6.29 -38.59 -7.72
C GLU A 57 -7.43 -39.18 -8.58
N ASP A 58 -7.38 -40.47 -8.86
CA ASP A 58 -8.40 -41.16 -9.66
C ASP A 58 -8.75 -40.44 -10.99
N ASP A 59 -7.76 -39.97 -11.73
CA ASP A 59 -7.90 -39.16 -12.96
C ASP A 59 -8.59 -37.80 -12.75
N LEU A 60 -8.67 -37.32 -11.52
CA LEU A 60 -9.25 -36.02 -11.17
C LEU A 60 -8.16 -35.04 -10.70
N VAL A 61 -8.39 -33.78 -11.00
CA VAL A 61 -7.54 -32.67 -10.56
C VAL A 61 -8.27 -31.90 -9.44
N ASP A 62 -7.67 -31.81 -8.27
CA ASP A 62 -8.14 -30.90 -7.23
C ASP A 62 -7.55 -29.50 -7.46
N LEU A 63 -8.40 -28.57 -7.88
CA LEU A 63 -8.02 -27.17 -8.10
C LEU A 63 -8.15 -26.28 -6.87
N GLU A 64 -8.72 -26.76 -5.78
CA GLU A 64 -8.97 -25.92 -4.59
C GLU A 64 -7.67 -25.37 -3.99
N PRO A 65 -6.62 -26.17 -3.73
CA PRO A 65 -5.36 -25.68 -3.19
C PRO A 65 -4.72 -24.62 -4.10
N LEU A 66 -4.63 -24.89 -5.39
CA LEU A 66 -4.07 -24.00 -6.39
C LEU A 66 -4.82 -22.65 -6.45
N LEU A 67 -6.15 -22.70 -6.46
CA LEU A 67 -7.00 -21.50 -6.46
C LEU A 67 -6.83 -20.71 -5.16
N ARG A 68 -6.82 -21.40 -4.03
CA ARG A 68 -6.66 -20.76 -2.72
C ARG A 68 -5.33 -20.00 -2.64
N ASP A 69 -4.24 -20.64 -3.03
CA ASP A 69 -2.91 -20.07 -2.95
C ASP A 69 -2.77 -18.88 -3.91
N ALA A 70 -3.23 -19.02 -5.15
CA ALA A 70 -3.21 -17.93 -6.13
C ALA A 70 -4.03 -16.71 -5.66
N VAL A 71 -5.24 -16.92 -5.12
CA VAL A 71 -6.10 -15.84 -4.62
C VAL A 71 -5.47 -15.19 -3.39
N VAL A 72 -4.99 -15.97 -2.41
CA VAL A 72 -4.41 -15.43 -1.18
C VAL A 72 -3.19 -14.56 -1.47
N LEU A 73 -2.33 -14.98 -2.40
CA LEU A 73 -1.15 -14.21 -2.81
C LEU A 73 -1.50 -12.93 -3.59
N ALA A 74 -2.66 -12.89 -4.24
CA ALA A 74 -3.13 -11.73 -4.98
C ALA A 74 -3.90 -10.71 -4.12
N LEU A 75 -4.27 -11.07 -2.88
CA LEU A 75 -4.97 -10.15 -1.98
C LEU A 75 -4.10 -8.96 -1.59
N PRO A 76 -4.64 -7.73 -1.58
CA PRO A 76 -3.91 -6.56 -1.10
C PRO A 76 -3.67 -6.67 0.42
N PHE A 77 -2.42 -6.49 0.86
CA PHE A 77 -2.08 -6.47 2.29
C PHE A 77 -2.79 -5.37 3.07
N GLN A 78 -3.07 -4.26 2.42
CA GLN A 78 -3.75 -3.10 3.01
C GLN A 78 -4.83 -2.62 2.03
N PRO A 79 -6.02 -3.22 2.06
CA PRO A 79 -7.12 -2.76 1.24
C PRO A 79 -7.54 -1.35 1.65
N LEU A 80 -7.68 -0.45 0.69
CA LEU A 80 -8.05 0.94 0.92
C LEU A 80 -9.29 1.27 0.10
N CYS A 81 -10.26 1.98 0.69
CA CYS A 81 -11.42 2.46 -0.05
C CYS A 81 -11.04 3.48 -1.15
N ARG A 82 -9.91 4.21 -0.95
CA ARG A 82 -9.28 5.11 -1.92
C ARG A 82 -7.81 5.32 -1.54
N PRO A 83 -6.92 5.65 -2.49
CA PRO A 83 -5.47 5.79 -2.22
C PRO A 83 -5.14 6.85 -1.17
N ASP A 84 -5.91 7.93 -1.12
CA ASP A 84 -5.76 9.09 -0.25
C ASP A 84 -6.68 9.03 1.00
N CYS A 85 -7.15 7.84 1.40
CA CYS A 85 -8.03 7.70 2.55
C CYS A 85 -7.37 8.31 3.81
N PRO A 86 -7.97 9.33 4.46
CA PRO A 86 -7.40 9.98 5.63
C PRO A 86 -7.46 9.10 6.90
N GLY A 87 -8.34 8.08 6.88
CA GLY A 87 -8.48 7.14 7.98
C GLY A 87 -9.38 7.63 9.12
N LEU A 88 -9.10 7.08 10.30
CA LEU A 88 -9.74 7.45 11.56
C LEU A 88 -8.81 8.32 12.39
N CYS A 89 -9.40 9.18 13.19
CA CYS A 89 -8.66 9.91 14.21
C CYS A 89 -8.10 8.94 15.26
N VAL A 90 -6.82 9.06 15.57
CA VAL A 90 -6.13 8.18 16.53
C VAL A 90 -6.59 8.37 17.97
N GLU A 91 -7.20 9.50 18.30
CA GLU A 91 -7.63 9.81 19.66
C GLU A 91 -9.08 9.37 19.93
N CYS A 92 -9.99 9.67 19.00
CA CYS A 92 -11.42 9.45 19.22
C CYS A 92 -12.08 8.48 18.24
N GLY A 93 -11.34 8.01 17.22
CA GLY A 93 -11.87 7.09 16.21
C GLY A 93 -12.85 7.74 15.21
N ALA A 94 -13.01 9.07 15.22
CA ALA A 94 -13.84 9.76 14.24
C ALA A 94 -13.25 9.61 12.83
N ARG A 95 -14.12 9.53 11.83
CA ARG A 95 -13.71 9.40 10.43
C ARG A 95 -13.27 10.76 9.90
N LEU A 96 -11.98 10.87 9.59
CA LEU A 96 -11.41 12.13 9.09
C LEU A 96 -11.92 12.52 7.69
N ALA A 97 -12.54 11.60 6.97
CA ALA A 97 -13.19 11.89 5.70
C ALA A 97 -14.47 12.72 5.86
N ASP A 98 -15.16 12.56 6.99
CA ASP A 98 -16.43 13.22 7.28
C ASP A 98 -16.21 14.63 7.89
N ASP A 99 -15.06 14.83 8.53
CA ASP A 99 -14.65 16.11 9.12
C ASP A 99 -13.16 16.38 8.87
N PRO A 100 -12.82 17.01 7.74
CA PRO A 100 -11.42 17.31 7.40
C PRO A 100 -10.72 18.29 8.36
N ASP A 101 -11.50 19.09 9.08
CA ASP A 101 -10.98 20.06 10.05
C ASP A 101 -10.95 19.50 11.50
N HIS A 102 -11.23 18.21 11.64
CA HIS A 102 -11.23 17.53 12.92
C HIS A 102 -9.87 17.65 13.62
N ARG A 103 -9.88 18.20 14.82
CA ARG A 103 -8.69 18.42 15.64
C ARG A 103 -8.98 18.19 17.11
N HIS A 104 -7.96 17.74 17.80
CA HIS A 104 -7.95 17.69 19.27
C HIS A 104 -6.92 18.70 19.79
N GLU A 105 -7.11 19.16 21.01
CA GLU A 105 -6.05 19.86 21.72
C GLU A 105 -4.91 18.85 21.95
N GLU A 106 -3.73 19.11 21.40
CA GLU A 106 -2.56 18.26 21.59
C GLU A 106 -2.17 18.26 23.08
N ALA A 107 -2.67 17.28 23.82
CA ALA A 107 -2.16 16.98 25.15
C ALA A 107 -0.77 16.35 24.99
N VAL A 108 0.24 17.15 25.22
CA VAL A 108 1.62 16.64 25.19
C VAL A 108 1.82 15.67 26.34
N ASP A 109 2.29 14.45 26.02
CA ASP A 109 2.66 13.47 27.03
C ASP A 109 3.64 14.12 28.03
N PRO A 110 3.36 14.09 29.34
CA PRO A 110 4.22 14.70 30.36
C PRO A 110 5.67 14.27 30.31
N ARG A 111 5.95 13.07 29.77
CA ARG A 111 7.31 12.55 29.57
C ARG A 111 8.11 13.37 28.57
N TRP A 112 7.44 14.06 27.64
CA TRP A 112 8.06 14.88 26.59
C TRP A 112 8.06 16.38 26.92
N ALA A 113 7.50 16.79 28.06
CA ALA A 113 7.44 18.19 28.48
C ALA A 113 8.81 18.88 28.53
N ALA A 114 9.85 18.15 28.88
CA ALA A 114 11.22 18.67 28.89
C ALA A 114 11.74 19.00 27.48
N LEU A 115 11.31 18.28 26.45
CA LEU A 115 11.71 18.54 25.06
C LEU A 115 11.03 19.79 24.48
N GLN A 116 9.79 20.10 24.90
CA GLN A 116 9.13 21.35 24.54
C GLN A 116 9.90 22.58 25.04
N GLN A 117 10.45 22.53 26.26
CA GLN A 117 11.27 23.61 26.79
C GLN A 117 12.54 23.83 25.96
N LEU A 118 13.13 22.77 25.42
CA LEU A 118 14.30 22.87 24.52
C LEU A 118 13.92 23.46 23.16
N GLN A 119 12.73 23.14 22.62
CA GLN A 119 12.24 23.74 21.38
C GLN A 119 11.98 25.23 21.54
N ALA A 120 11.34 25.64 22.63
CA ALA A 120 11.08 27.05 22.94
C ALA A 120 12.36 27.89 23.12
N GLN A 121 13.49 27.25 23.55
CA GLN A 121 14.78 27.88 23.66
C GLN A 121 15.54 27.98 22.33
N LYS A 122 15.17 27.19 21.32
CA LYS A 122 15.85 27.14 20.01
C LYS A 122 15.34 28.19 19.03
N ASP A 123 14.21 28.84 19.30
CA ASP A 123 13.56 29.84 18.45
C ASP A 123 13.67 31.31 18.92
N PRO A 124 14.85 31.82 19.40
CA PRO A 124 14.98 33.26 19.62
C PRO A 124 15.49 34.02 18.41
N ARG A 125 15.52 33.42 17.19
CA ARG A 125 16.17 34.04 16.03
C ARG A 125 15.35 34.18 14.76
N THR A 126 14.05 33.95 14.79
CA THR A 126 13.23 34.06 13.58
C THR A 126 12.40 35.36 13.51
N ASP A 127 12.53 36.26 14.49
CA ASP A 127 11.77 37.54 14.51
C ASP A 127 12.65 38.78 14.33
N GLN A 128 13.70 38.69 13.52
CA GLN A 128 14.35 39.88 12.97
C GLN A 128 14.32 39.79 11.44
N HIS A 129 13.13 39.87 10.88
CA HIS A 129 12.97 40.33 9.50
C HIS A 129 13.23 41.82 9.50
N ASP A 130 14.48 42.18 9.16
CA ASP A 130 14.91 43.56 8.88
C ASP A 130 14.22 44.04 7.59
N PRO A 131 13.30 45.04 7.65
CA PRO A 131 12.60 45.55 6.48
C PRO A 131 13.41 46.58 5.69
N GLN A 132 14.74 46.62 5.82
CA GLN A 132 15.60 47.58 5.14
C GLN A 132 16.58 46.91 4.17
N HIS A 133 16.08 46.23 3.15
CA HIS A 133 16.82 46.01 1.93
C HIS A 133 16.01 46.54 0.73
N ASP A 134 16.14 47.83 0.50
CA ASP A 134 15.71 48.55 -0.69
C ASP A 134 16.65 48.21 -1.86
N PRO A 135 16.20 47.58 -2.94
CA PRO A 135 17.01 47.42 -4.14
C PRO A 135 16.77 48.55 -5.09
N GLN A 136 17.30 49.77 -4.78
CA GLN A 136 17.56 50.78 -5.77
C GLN A 136 18.97 50.57 -6.31
N HIS A 137 19.10 49.99 -7.48
CA HIS A 137 20.04 50.29 -8.55
C HIS A 137 20.24 49.10 -9.49
N ALA A 138 19.64 49.18 -10.64
CA ALA A 138 20.26 48.82 -11.91
C ALA A 138 19.32 49.14 -13.09
N SER A 139 19.24 50.44 -13.37
CA SER A 139 18.97 50.90 -14.74
C SER A 139 20.25 50.71 -15.56
N GLY A 140 20.15 50.12 -16.74
CA GLY A 140 21.28 50.26 -17.64
C GLY A 140 21.39 49.23 -18.77
N ARG A 141 20.80 49.62 -19.89
CA ARG A 141 21.26 49.40 -21.27
C ARG A 141 20.67 48.24 -22.06
N ALA A 142 19.75 48.69 -22.87
CA ALA A 142 19.46 48.14 -24.19
C ALA A 142 20.69 48.23 -25.14
N ARG A 143 20.90 47.19 -25.92
CA ARG A 143 21.47 47.09 -27.30
C ARG A 143 20.99 45.72 -27.78
N GLY A 144 20.21 45.53 -28.79
CA GLY A 144 20.15 46.04 -30.13
C GLY A 144 21.17 45.33 -31.01
N LEU A 145 20.73 44.38 -31.82
CA LEU A 145 21.30 43.85 -33.08
C LEU A 145 20.35 42.73 -33.51
N THR A 146 19.47 42.91 -34.44
CA THR A 146 19.36 42.89 -35.90
C THR A 146 20.10 41.74 -36.61
N GLU A 147 19.31 40.97 -37.44
CA GLU A 147 19.64 40.36 -38.75
C GLU A 147 20.63 39.17 -38.69
N GLU A 148 20.38 38.09 -39.34
CA GLU A 148 19.82 37.64 -40.64
C GLU A 148 19.21 36.25 -40.52
#